data_5816cd4e2933049e2246c40fb9ce6727
#
_entry.id   5816cd4e2933049e2246c40fb9ce6727
#
_cell.length_a   1.000
_cell.length_b   1.000
_cell.length_c   1.000
_cell.angle_alpha   90.00
_cell.angle_beta   90.00
_cell.angle_gamma   90.00
#
_symmetry.space_group_name_H-M   'P 1'
#
loop_
_entity.id
_entity.type
_entity.pdbx_description
1 polymer ?
#
loop_
_entity_poly.entity_id
_entity_poly.type
_entity_poly.pdbx_seq_one_letter_code
_entity_poly.pdbx_strand_id
1 'polypeptide(L)'
;MFFPGRSVPICSEAVLICSGLFPICSDTEQKNEYSNMHSNGAPVRGAVFFILIYRFGRWNMENNRLFSIGIDIGTSTFQMVISELTVENSMPSYVIPKFQITDKKIIYRSGIYFTPMLNGELLDMTEIKKLLETELTKSGIAKKQIESGAIIVTGEAANKTNADIAAQQLAEFAGDFVVAVAGPDLEASLAGYGSGAALISRKEQVTLVNLDIGGGTTNAAVFQDGIRKDQYALHVGGRLIRLNDKNQVTYISKKILPLLKEKEIFINVGQKISFRQVQQVCRALAEVLILVILGKELSPGQKALQIYHGNQKTEIDGCTVSGGVGELLDKKNPESLEETEIYGDIGPCLAAELKKLLEEAKIKNFCCPEKIQATVIGAGMHSMQLSGSTICYDKELLPLKNRPVVVMETDLFSEDEESVIKEMERKATLYQETVAFYFEGKKAPSYKEIKQAACILWDFYQQRKMPIILIFQQDMAKAMGQTLRILSKHQRKLLCIDSVEVSDGDYIDFCKAVGETILVTVKTLLYKN
;
A
#
# COMPACT_ATOMS: atom_id res chain seq x y z
N MET A 1 -36.13 29.00 51.39
CA MET A 1 -37.23 28.02 51.32
C MET A 1 -36.62 26.67 50.97
N PHE A 2 -36.54 25.81 51.94
CA PHE A 2 -36.06 24.45 51.80
C PHE A 2 -37.19 23.55 51.31
N PHE A 3 -36.92 22.74 50.27
CA PHE A 3 -37.81 21.62 49.90
C PHE A 3 -37.11 20.30 50.29
N PRO A 4 -37.81 19.39 50.98
CA PRO A 4 -37.24 18.15 51.47
C PRO A 4 -37.16 17.09 50.40
N GLY A 5 -36.12 16.29 50.48
CA GLY A 5 -35.78 15.21 49.56
C GLY A 5 -36.82 14.09 49.50
N ARG A 6 -37.11 13.62 48.30
CA ARG A 6 -37.72 12.30 48.07
C ARG A 6 -36.59 11.31 47.75
N SER A 7 -36.43 10.35 48.61
CA SER A 7 -35.65 9.15 48.36
C SER A 7 -36.36 8.30 47.29
N VAL A 8 -35.75 8.14 46.14
CA VAL A 8 -36.19 7.19 45.12
C VAL A 8 -35.61 5.82 45.47
N PRO A 9 -36.40 4.75 45.53
CA PRO A 9 -35.88 3.42 45.84
C PRO A 9 -34.96 2.96 44.71
N ILE A 10 -33.82 2.41 45.07
CA ILE A 10 -32.86 1.80 44.14
C ILE A 10 -33.54 0.56 43.56
N CYS A 11 -33.82 0.61 42.28
CA CYS A 11 -34.54 -0.44 41.56
C CYS A 11 -33.67 -1.72 41.54
N SER A 12 -34.22 -2.85 41.97
CA SER A 12 -33.63 -4.18 41.90
C SER A 12 -33.28 -4.63 40.49
N GLU A 13 -33.86 -3.98 39.49
CA GLU A 13 -33.55 -4.22 38.06
C GLU A 13 -32.11 -3.84 37.65
N ALA A 14 -31.48 -2.84 38.29
CA ALA A 14 -30.12 -2.47 37.97
C ALA A 14 -29.07 -3.56 38.34
N VAL A 15 -29.40 -4.39 39.34
CA VAL A 15 -28.57 -5.52 39.75
C VAL A 15 -28.77 -6.74 38.85
N LEU A 16 -29.97 -6.93 38.32
CA LEU A 16 -30.29 -8.00 37.38
C LEU A 16 -29.70 -7.77 35.98
N ILE A 17 -29.63 -6.51 35.54
CA ILE A 17 -28.99 -6.17 34.26
C ILE A 17 -27.48 -6.45 34.29
N CYS A 18 -26.82 -6.25 35.44
CA CYS A 18 -25.40 -6.56 35.58
C CYS A 18 -25.11 -8.07 35.65
N SER A 19 -26.01 -8.89 36.19
CA SER A 19 -25.82 -10.34 36.28
C SER A 19 -26.12 -11.09 34.96
N GLY A 20 -26.96 -10.51 34.09
CA GLY A 20 -27.28 -11.10 32.78
C GLY A 20 -26.26 -10.80 31.68
N LEU A 21 -25.43 -9.77 31.84
CA LEU A 21 -24.44 -9.34 30.83
C LEU A 21 -23.04 -9.93 31.01
N PHE A 22 -22.77 -10.60 32.13
CA PHE A 22 -21.43 -11.14 32.41
C PHE A 22 -21.47 -12.54 33.06
N PRO A 23 -21.45 -13.62 32.28
CA PRO A 23 -21.40 -14.98 32.84
C PRO A 23 -19.98 -15.44 33.19
N ILE A 24 -19.07 -14.59 33.63
CA ILE A 24 -17.74 -15.03 34.04
C ILE A 24 -17.21 -14.17 35.19
N CYS A 25 -17.50 -14.56 36.41
CA CYS A 25 -16.69 -14.23 37.56
C CYS A 25 -16.40 -15.51 38.33
N SER A 26 -15.37 -16.26 37.88
CA SER A 26 -14.88 -17.46 38.57
C SER A 26 -13.57 -17.21 39.34
N ASP A 27 -13.02 -15.98 39.33
CA ASP A 27 -11.80 -15.70 40.09
C ASP A 27 -12.08 -15.25 41.54
N THR A 28 -11.52 -16.00 42.45
CA THR A 28 -11.66 -15.83 43.91
C THR A 28 -11.07 -14.51 44.42
N GLU A 29 -10.08 -13.93 43.76
CA GLU A 29 -9.47 -12.65 44.13
C GLU A 29 -10.42 -11.45 43.87
N GLN A 30 -11.19 -11.48 42.78
CA GLN A 30 -12.16 -10.42 42.46
C GLN A 30 -13.36 -10.36 43.44
N LYS A 31 -13.72 -11.49 44.05
CA LYS A 31 -14.78 -11.52 45.05
C LYS A 31 -14.35 -10.86 46.35
N ASN A 32 -13.09 -10.93 46.71
CA ASN A 32 -12.56 -10.31 47.93
C ASN A 32 -12.46 -8.77 47.80
N GLU A 33 -12.13 -8.25 46.64
CA GLU A 33 -12.15 -6.78 46.40
C GLU A 33 -13.58 -6.21 46.45
N TYR A 34 -14.56 -6.97 45.94
CA TYR A 34 -15.97 -6.53 45.92
C TYR A 34 -16.59 -6.50 47.35
N SER A 35 -16.22 -7.46 48.21
CA SER A 35 -16.67 -7.49 49.60
C SER A 35 -16.03 -6.39 50.45
N ASN A 36 -14.79 -6.00 50.16
CA ASN A 36 -14.10 -4.92 50.89
C ASN A 36 -14.61 -3.52 50.49
N MET A 37 -15.13 -3.32 49.29
CA MET A 37 -15.74 -2.05 48.88
C MET A 37 -17.11 -1.78 49.51
N HIS A 38 -17.86 -2.84 49.82
CA HIS A 38 -19.15 -2.71 50.49
C HIS A 38 -19.06 -2.33 51.99
N SER A 39 -17.93 -2.63 52.61
CA SER A 39 -17.74 -2.34 54.05
C SER A 39 -17.33 -0.89 54.36
N ASN A 40 -16.93 -0.10 53.35
CA ASN A 40 -16.37 1.25 53.53
C ASN A 40 -17.30 2.42 53.15
N GLY A 41 -18.59 2.22 52.92
CA GLY A 41 -19.60 3.28 52.81
C GLY A 41 -19.41 4.26 51.62
N ALA A 42 -18.62 3.93 50.62
CA ALA A 42 -18.42 4.78 49.43
C ALA A 42 -19.65 4.75 48.50
N PRO A 43 -20.06 5.87 47.91
CA PRO A 43 -21.26 5.91 47.10
C PRO A 43 -21.06 5.06 45.82
N VAL A 44 -21.89 4.02 45.70
CA VAL A 44 -21.88 3.01 44.61
C VAL A 44 -21.85 3.60 43.19
N ARG A 45 -22.37 4.81 42.98
CA ARG A 45 -22.34 5.52 41.69
C ARG A 45 -20.94 5.89 41.23
N GLY A 46 -20.04 6.28 42.14
CA GLY A 46 -18.65 6.61 41.79
C GLY A 46 -17.81 5.37 41.45
N ALA A 47 -18.03 4.28 42.16
CA ALA A 47 -17.28 3.03 41.98
C ALA A 47 -17.63 2.33 40.66
N VAL A 48 -18.90 2.29 40.27
CA VAL A 48 -19.33 1.71 38.97
C VAL A 48 -18.81 2.54 37.81
N PHE A 49 -18.82 3.87 37.94
CA PHE A 49 -18.27 4.76 36.90
C PHE A 49 -16.75 4.65 36.79
N PHE A 50 -16.06 4.50 37.92
CA PHE A 50 -14.60 4.30 37.95
C PHE A 50 -14.20 2.92 37.42
N ILE A 51 -14.95 1.86 37.72
CA ILE A 51 -14.72 0.51 37.19
C ILE A 51 -15.00 0.46 35.67
N LEU A 52 -16.03 1.15 35.18
CA LEU A 52 -16.29 1.30 33.76
C LEU A 52 -15.18 2.11 33.07
N ILE A 53 -14.72 3.24 33.62
CA ILE A 53 -13.60 4.02 33.09
C ILE A 53 -12.31 3.22 33.15
N TYR A 54 -12.05 2.46 34.23
CA TYR A 54 -10.85 1.63 34.34
C TYR A 54 -10.85 0.43 33.40
N ARG A 55 -12.02 -0.12 33.06
CA ARG A 55 -12.16 -1.18 32.05
C ARG A 55 -12.15 -0.65 30.64
N PHE A 56 -12.70 0.52 30.38
CA PHE A 56 -12.60 1.19 29.07
C PHE A 56 -11.22 1.88 28.89
N GLY A 57 -10.51 2.23 29.96
CA GLY A 57 -9.19 2.85 29.91
C GLY A 57 -8.00 1.87 29.85
N ARG A 58 -8.21 0.60 30.19
CA ARG A 58 -7.25 -0.49 29.93
C ARG A 58 -7.57 -1.17 28.61
N TRP A 59 -7.56 -0.41 27.54
CA TRP A 59 -7.30 -0.97 26.25
C TRP A 59 -5.87 -1.50 26.27
N ASN A 60 -5.72 -2.80 26.02
CA ASN A 60 -4.42 -3.44 25.96
C ASN A 60 -3.56 -2.68 24.94
N MET A 61 -2.64 -1.85 25.44
CA MET A 61 -1.65 -1.14 24.63
C MET A 61 -0.66 -2.09 23.93
N GLU A 62 -0.77 -3.39 24.17
CA GLU A 62 0.12 -4.39 23.57
C GLU A 62 -0.14 -4.73 22.10
N ASN A 63 -1.25 -4.27 21.49
CA ASN A 63 -1.65 -4.66 20.12
C ASN A 63 -1.76 -3.50 19.12
N ASN A 64 -1.17 -2.34 19.38
CA ASN A 64 -1.21 -1.20 18.44
C ASN A 64 -0.11 -1.25 17.37
N ARG A 65 0.65 -2.32 17.32
CA ARG A 65 1.74 -2.52 16.36
C ARG A 65 1.37 -3.61 15.37
N LEU A 66 1.54 -3.30 14.10
CA LEU A 66 1.31 -4.20 12.99
C LEU A 66 2.61 -4.37 12.22
N PHE A 67 2.91 -5.57 11.78
CA PHE A 67 4.05 -5.82 10.91
C PHE A 67 3.59 -5.97 9.46
N SER A 68 4.26 -5.24 8.59
CA SER A 68 4.06 -5.32 7.16
C SER A 68 5.36 -5.69 6.46
N ILE A 69 5.26 -6.49 5.40
CA ILE A 69 6.40 -6.87 4.56
C ILE A 69 6.23 -6.32 3.16
N GLY A 70 7.31 -5.78 2.60
CA GLY A 70 7.45 -5.47 1.19
C GLY A 70 8.52 -6.36 0.59
N ILE A 71 8.27 -6.92 -0.58
CA ILE A 71 9.21 -7.72 -1.35
C ILE A 71 9.19 -7.22 -2.78
N ASP A 72 10.35 -6.85 -3.30
CA ASP A 72 10.53 -6.43 -4.69
C ASP A 72 11.42 -7.44 -5.42
N ILE A 73 10.88 -7.98 -6.51
CA ILE A 73 11.58 -8.88 -7.43
C ILE A 73 11.76 -8.14 -8.73
N GLY A 74 12.79 -7.29 -8.77
CA GLY A 74 13.14 -6.50 -9.95
C GLY A 74 13.88 -7.30 -11.01
N THR A 75 14.13 -6.69 -12.16
CA THR A 75 14.90 -7.25 -13.26
C THR A 75 16.30 -7.70 -12.84
N SER A 76 16.91 -6.99 -11.91
CA SER A 76 18.28 -7.18 -11.51
C SER A 76 18.44 -7.51 -10.04
N THR A 77 17.55 -7.05 -9.19
CA THR A 77 17.69 -7.11 -7.74
C THR A 77 16.44 -7.64 -7.07
N PHE A 78 16.66 -8.46 -6.04
CA PHE A 78 15.68 -8.93 -5.09
C PHE A 78 15.92 -8.23 -3.75
N GLN A 79 14.87 -7.72 -3.14
CA GLN A 79 14.94 -7.00 -1.87
C GLN A 79 13.70 -7.29 -1.02
N MET A 80 13.88 -7.24 0.31
CA MET A 80 12.82 -7.40 1.29
C MET A 80 12.97 -6.37 2.41
N VAL A 81 11.85 -5.79 2.82
CA VAL A 81 11.77 -4.85 3.96
C VAL A 81 10.62 -5.26 4.86
N ILE A 82 10.83 -5.23 6.18
CA ILE A 82 9.75 -5.37 7.16
C ILE A 82 9.61 -4.05 7.91
N SER A 83 8.37 -3.56 7.97
CA SER A 83 8.00 -2.31 8.64
C SER A 83 7.08 -2.60 9.82
N GLU A 84 7.29 -1.89 10.91
CA GLU A 84 6.37 -1.78 12.03
C GLU A 84 5.50 -0.55 11.82
N LEU A 85 4.19 -0.73 11.90
CA LEU A 85 3.20 0.33 11.78
C LEU A 85 2.58 0.55 13.15
N THR A 86 2.57 1.78 13.63
CA THR A 86 1.88 2.17 14.87
C THR A 86 0.50 2.71 14.53
N VAL A 87 -0.53 2.14 15.15
CA VAL A 87 -1.93 2.57 14.97
C VAL A 87 -2.38 3.26 16.25
N GLU A 88 -2.82 4.50 16.15
CA GLU A 88 -3.28 5.28 17.28
C GLU A 88 -4.64 5.92 17.02
N ASN A 89 -5.39 6.14 18.10
CA ASN A 89 -6.61 6.91 18.04
C ASN A 89 -6.27 8.40 17.99
N SER A 90 -6.60 9.06 16.88
CA SER A 90 -6.34 10.50 16.68
C SER A 90 -7.39 11.41 17.34
N MET A 91 -8.47 10.86 17.92
CA MET A 91 -9.55 11.64 18.52
C MET A 91 -9.50 11.60 20.05
N PRO A 92 -9.95 12.69 20.71
CA PRO A 92 -10.13 12.69 22.16
C PRO A 92 -11.10 11.61 22.63
N SER A 93 -10.94 11.16 23.89
CA SER A 93 -11.71 10.05 24.46
C SER A 93 -13.23 10.24 24.54
N TYR A 94 -13.72 11.47 24.36
CA TYR A 94 -15.15 11.80 24.36
C TYR A 94 -15.78 11.88 22.96
N VAL A 95 -14.99 11.59 21.92
CA VAL A 95 -15.44 11.54 20.51
C VAL A 95 -15.33 10.11 20.01
N ILE A 96 -16.06 9.76 18.95
CA ILE A 96 -15.93 8.47 18.29
C ILE A 96 -14.46 8.26 17.89
N PRO A 97 -13.81 7.15 18.29
CA PRO A 97 -12.41 6.89 17.99
C PRO A 97 -12.17 6.88 16.48
N LYS A 98 -11.12 7.55 16.04
CA LYS A 98 -10.62 7.50 14.66
C LYS A 98 -9.19 7.00 14.68
N PHE A 99 -9.00 5.74 14.32
CA PHE A 99 -7.68 5.14 14.26
C PHE A 99 -6.96 5.51 12.98
N GLN A 100 -5.67 5.79 13.10
CA GLN A 100 -4.80 6.14 11.98
C GLN A 100 -3.43 5.49 12.19
N ILE A 101 -2.75 5.21 11.08
CA ILE A 101 -1.34 4.83 11.11
C ILE A 101 -0.55 6.10 11.35
N THR A 102 -0.02 6.27 12.58
CA THR A 102 0.68 7.49 13.01
C THR A 102 2.18 7.39 12.82
N ASP A 103 2.74 6.19 12.84
CA ASP A 103 4.16 5.97 12.61
C ASP A 103 4.40 4.72 11.76
N LYS A 104 5.46 4.78 10.95
CA LYS A 104 5.90 3.70 10.07
C LYS A 104 7.42 3.57 10.20
N LYS A 105 7.86 2.56 10.89
CA LYS A 105 9.27 2.31 11.14
C LYS A 105 9.75 1.05 10.43
N ILE A 106 10.80 1.18 9.64
CA ILE A 106 11.48 0.00 9.07
C ILE A 106 12.29 -0.66 10.17
N ILE A 107 11.99 -1.93 10.44
CA ILE A 107 12.63 -2.72 11.50
C ILE A 107 13.57 -3.78 10.94
N TYR A 108 13.43 -4.12 9.66
CA TYR A 108 14.35 -5.05 8.99
C TYR A 108 14.52 -4.67 7.52
N ARG A 109 15.76 -4.76 7.04
CA ARG A 109 16.12 -4.63 5.62
C ARG A 109 16.95 -5.84 5.23
N SER A 110 16.57 -6.54 4.17
CA SER A 110 17.40 -7.59 3.59
C SER A 110 18.67 -7.01 2.95
N GLY A 111 19.63 -7.87 2.69
CA GLY A 111 20.64 -7.57 1.67
C GLY A 111 19.98 -7.33 0.30
N ILE A 112 20.73 -6.69 -0.60
CA ILE A 112 20.35 -6.58 -2.00
C ILE A 112 20.96 -7.78 -2.72
N TYR A 113 20.12 -8.66 -3.22
CA TYR A 113 20.52 -9.86 -3.93
C TYR A 113 20.31 -9.68 -5.43
N PHE A 114 21.10 -10.35 -6.25
CA PHE A 114 20.72 -10.49 -7.65
C PHE A 114 19.48 -11.37 -7.75
N THR A 115 18.52 -10.95 -8.60
CA THR A 115 17.32 -11.75 -8.86
C THR A 115 17.72 -13.11 -9.43
N PRO A 116 17.37 -14.23 -8.75
CA PRO A 116 17.67 -15.57 -9.24
C PRO A 116 16.96 -15.85 -10.55
N MET A 117 17.72 -16.28 -11.56
CA MET A 117 17.24 -16.51 -12.91
C MET A 117 17.69 -17.88 -13.43
N LEU A 118 16.79 -18.61 -14.08
CA LEU A 118 17.10 -19.79 -14.89
C LEU A 118 17.40 -19.34 -16.32
N ASN A 119 18.61 -19.67 -16.80
CA ASN A 119 19.08 -19.36 -18.17
C ASN A 119 18.92 -17.88 -18.57
N GLY A 120 18.84 -16.96 -17.61
CA GLY A 120 18.67 -15.52 -17.87
C GLY A 120 17.27 -15.09 -18.35
N GLU A 121 16.34 -16.03 -18.57
CA GLU A 121 15.02 -15.76 -19.14
C GLU A 121 13.86 -16.03 -18.20
N LEU A 122 14.01 -16.94 -17.23
CA LEU A 122 12.97 -17.34 -16.32
C LEU A 122 13.38 -17.01 -14.88
N LEU A 123 12.42 -16.61 -14.04
CA LEU A 123 12.62 -16.46 -12.61
C LEU A 123 12.83 -17.84 -11.96
N ASP A 124 13.89 -17.99 -11.15
CA ASP A 124 14.15 -19.20 -10.38
C ASP A 124 13.37 -19.16 -9.06
N MET A 125 12.16 -19.72 -9.09
CA MET A 125 11.27 -19.71 -7.94
C MET A 125 11.78 -20.51 -6.75
N THR A 126 12.61 -21.51 -6.96
CA THR A 126 13.21 -22.31 -5.89
C THR A 126 14.18 -21.47 -5.07
N GLU A 127 15.10 -20.80 -5.74
CA GLU A 127 16.08 -19.93 -5.06
C GLU A 127 15.41 -18.65 -4.50
N ILE A 128 14.37 -18.09 -5.15
CA ILE A 128 13.61 -16.95 -4.62
C ILE A 128 12.92 -17.33 -3.30
N LYS A 129 12.22 -18.47 -3.24
CA LYS A 129 11.58 -18.94 -1.99
C LYS A 129 12.58 -19.17 -0.89
N LYS A 130 13.71 -19.76 -1.19
CA LYS A 130 14.81 -19.98 -0.24
C LYS A 130 15.41 -18.69 0.29
N LEU A 131 15.60 -17.67 -0.56
CA LEU A 131 16.01 -16.33 -0.14
C LEU A 131 14.99 -15.71 0.82
N LEU A 132 13.70 -15.79 0.49
CA LEU A 132 12.61 -15.27 1.34
C LEU A 132 12.62 -15.92 2.73
N GLU A 133 12.71 -17.24 2.79
CA GLU A 133 12.76 -17.98 4.06
C GLU A 133 14.01 -17.61 4.88
N THR A 134 15.14 -17.46 4.20
CA THR A 134 16.41 -17.07 4.83
C THR A 134 16.30 -15.67 5.43
N GLU A 135 15.77 -14.72 4.69
CA GLU A 135 15.62 -13.34 5.15
C GLU A 135 14.55 -13.20 6.25
N LEU A 136 13.43 -13.93 6.18
CA LEU A 136 12.46 -14.00 7.25
C LEU A 136 13.10 -14.56 8.54
N THR A 137 13.91 -15.62 8.43
CA THR A 137 14.63 -16.17 9.58
C THR A 137 15.61 -15.17 10.18
N LYS A 138 16.39 -14.47 9.36
CA LYS A 138 17.32 -13.42 9.81
C LYS A 138 16.63 -12.24 10.48
N SER A 139 15.42 -11.90 10.04
CA SER A 139 14.64 -10.81 10.64
C SER A 139 14.21 -11.09 12.09
N GLY A 140 14.19 -12.35 12.50
CA GLY A 140 13.67 -12.77 13.81
C GLY A 140 12.14 -12.65 13.96
N ILE A 141 11.43 -12.25 12.89
CA ILE A 141 9.98 -12.07 12.89
C ILE A 141 9.32 -13.29 12.29
N ALA A 142 8.50 -13.97 13.08
CA ALA A 142 7.77 -15.13 12.58
C ALA A 142 6.74 -14.70 11.52
N LYS A 143 6.62 -15.44 10.43
CA LYS A 143 5.67 -15.17 9.34
C LYS A 143 4.23 -14.90 9.84
N LYS A 144 3.78 -15.62 10.88
CA LYS A 144 2.46 -15.45 11.51
C LYS A 144 2.26 -14.11 12.22
N GLN A 145 3.33 -13.35 12.50
CA GLN A 145 3.27 -12.03 13.11
C GLN A 145 3.11 -10.92 12.07
N ILE A 146 3.36 -11.25 10.79
CA ILE A 146 3.20 -10.30 9.68
C ILE A 146 1.71 -10.27 9.31
N GLU A 147 1.09 -9.12 9.54
CA GLU A 147 -0.35 -8.92 9.35
C GLU A 147 -0.73 -8.66 7.89
N SER A 148 0.18 -8.05 7.14
CA SER A 148 -0.02 -7.69 5.74
C SER A 148 1.30 -7.62 4.99
N GLY A 149 1.26 -7.64 3.67
CA GLY A 149 2.45 -7.48 2.85
C GLY A 149 2.16 -7.45 1.37
N ALA A 150 3.16 -7.01 0.61
CA ALA A 150 3.12 -7.03 -0.84
C ALA A 150 4.40 -7.62 -1.42
N ILE A 151 4.23 -8.48 -2.41
CA ILE A 151 5.31 -8.98 -3.27
C ILE A 151 5.05 -8.39 -4.65
N ILE A 152 6.00 -7.65 -5.15
CA ILE A 152 5.94 -7.07 -6.49
C ILE A 152 7.03 -7.66 -7.36
N VAL A 153 6.62 -7.99 -8.60
CA VAL A 153 7.53 -8.32 -9.69
C VAL A 153 7.58 -7.10 -10.60
N THR A 154 8.76 -6.49 -10.75
CA THR A 154 8.94 -5.18 -11.38
C THR A 154 9.84 -5.20 -12.61
N GLY A 155 9.76 -4.15 -13.42
CA GLY A 155 10.62 -3.92 -14.59
C GLY A 155 10.51 -5.03 -15.64
N GLU A 156 11.64 -5.39 -16.29
CA GLU A 156 11.65 -6.47 -17.28
C GLU A 156 11.38 -7.87 -16.67
N ALA A 157 11.53 -8.05 -15.35
CA ALA A 157 11.14 -9.29 -14.68
C ALA A 157 9.63 -9.55 -14.81
N ALA A 158 8.84 -8.48 -14.82
CA ALA A 158 7.39 -8.53 -15.04
C ALA A 158 7.01 -9.03 -16.46
N ASN A 159 7.90 -8.86 -17.43
CA ASN A 159 7.71 -9.31 -18.81
C ASN A 159 8.29 -10.71 -19.10
N LYS A 160 8.80 -11.40 -18.07
CA LYS A 160 9.34 -12.76 -18.25
C LYS A 160 8.20 -13.76 -18.47
N THR A 161 8.48 -14.79 -19.26
CA THR A 161 7.50 -15.81 -19.67
C THR A 161 6.80 -16.50 -18.48
N ASN A 162 7.47 -16.56 -17.31
CA ASN A 162 6.91 -17.17 -16.12
C ASN A 162 6.55 -16.17 -15.00
N ALA A 163 6.47 -14.87 -15.28
CA ALA A 163 6.18 -13.86 -14.25
C ALA A 163 4.85 -14.09 -13.56
N ASP A 164 3.79 -14.41 -14.32
CA ASP A 164 2.46 -14.70 -13.76
C ASP A 164 2.46 -16.00 -12.95
N ILE A 165 3.15 -17.04 -13.44
CA ILE A 165 3.32 -18.32 -12.72
C ILE A 165 4.12 -18.07 -11.43
N ALA A 166 5.17 -17.25 -11.50
CA ALA A 166 5.97 -16.88 -10.36
C ALA A 166 5.12 -16.11 -9.32
N ALA A 167 4.32 -15.15 -9.76
CA ALA A 167 3.40 -14.42 -8.90
C ALA A 167 2.39 -15.36 -8.21
N GLN A 168 1.82 -16.32 -8.94
CA GLN A 168 0.91 -17.31 -8.37
C GLN A 168 1.60 -18.19 -7.32
N GLN A 169 2.81 -18.72 -7.61
CA GLN A 169 3.57 -19.53 -6.67
C GLN A 169 4.03 -18.74 -5.43
N LEU A 170 4.28 -17.45 -5.59
CA LEU A 170 4.58 -16.55 -4.47
C LEU A 170 3.34 -16.26 -3.63
N ALA A 171 2.16 -16.13 -4.25
CA ALA A 171 0.90 -15.99 -3.54
C ALA A 171 0.58 -17.21 -2.69
N GLU A 172 0.81 -18.43 -3.22
CA GLU A 172 0.67 -19.67 -2.47
C GLU A 172 1.66 -19.75 -1.29
N PHE A 173 2.93 -19.37 -1.53
CA PHE A 173 3.96 -19.34 -0.49
C PHE A 173 3.68 -18.26 0.56
N ALA A 174 3.35 -17.08 0.11
CA ALA A 174 3.13 -15.91 0.97
C ALA A 174 1.83 -16.01 1.78
N GLY A 175 0.85 -16.74 1.27
CA GLY A 175 -0.47 -16.92 1.89
C GLY A 175 -1.25 -15.61 1.98
N ASP A 176 -0.84 -14.77 2.88
CA ASP A 176 -1.57 -13.55 3.27
C ASP A 176 -1.09 -12.27 2.58
N PHE A 177 -0.08 -12.34 1.71
CA PHE A 177 0.49 -11.18 1.05
C PHE A 177 -0.14 -10.92 -0.31
N VAL A 178 -0.18 -9.65 -0.67
CA VAL A 178 -0.50 -9.24 -2.04
C VAL A 178 0.64 -9.65 -2.96
N VAL A 179 0.34 -10.31 -4.05
CA VAL A 179 1.33 -10.54 -5.10
C VAL A 179 0.85 -9.87 -6.37
N ALA A 180 1.64 -8.96 -6.91
CA ALA A 180 1.32 -8.22 -8.11
C ALA A 180 2.52 -8.18 -9.07
N VAL A 181 2.21 -8.29 -10.36
CA VAL A 181 3.15 -7.92 -11.42
C VAL A 181 2.95 -6.42 -11.66
N ALA A 182 3.92 -5.61 -11.28
CA ALA A 182 3.81 -4.16 -11.36
C ALA A 182 4.15 -3.68 -12.77
N GLY A 183 3.20 -3.02 -13.42
CA GLY A 183 3.48 -2.18 -14.57
C GLY A 183 4.19 -0.88 -14.17
N PRO A 184 4.74 -0.15 -15.14
CA PRO A 184 5.47 1.11 -14.89
C PRO A 184 4.69 2.14 -14.07
N ASP A 185 3.37 2.15 -14.19
CA ASP A 185 2.45 3.03 -13.47
C ASP A 185 2.45 2.76 -11.96
N LEU A 186 2.25 1.51 -11.58
CA LEU A 186 2.27 1.10 -10.18
C LEU A 186 3.66 1.27 -9.58
N GLU A 187 4.71 0.87 -10.32
CA GLU A 187 6.10 0.99 -9.89
C GLU A 187 6.47 2.46 -9.60
N ALA A 188 6.13 3.39 -10.51
CA ALA A 188 6.33 4.83 -10.31
C ALA A 188 5.65 5.35 -9.04
N SER A 189 4.40 4.92 -8.82
CA SER A 189 3.62 5.33 -7.64
C SER A 189 4.25 4.81 -6.35
N LEU A 190 4.54 3.51 -6.29
CA LEU A 190 5.14 2.87 -5.12
C LEU A 190 6.49 3.50 -4.77
N ALA A 191 7.35 3.71 -5.77
CA ALA A 191 8.64 4.36 -5.58
C ALA A 191 8.49 5.80 -5.08
N GLY A 192 7.55 6.58 -5.63
CA GLY A 192 7.31 7.95 -5.22
C GLY A 192 6.77 8.08 -3.78
N TYR A 193 5.90 7.18 -3.35
CA TYR A 193 5.45 7.15 -1.95
C TYR A 193 6.54 6.59 -1.02
N GLY A 194 7.21 5.51 -1.41
CA GLY A 194 8.23 4.86 -0.61
C GLY A 194 9.50 5.70 -0.44
N SER A 195 9.89 6.49 -1.44
CA SER A 195 11.01 7.45 -1.33
C SER A 195 10.72 8.65 -0.42
N GLY A 196 9.44 8.88 -0.09
CA GLY A 196 8.99 10.06 0.64
C GLY A 196 8.73 11.29 -0.24
N ALA A 197 8.80 11.17 -1.58
CA ALA A 197 8.58 12.29 -2.50
C ALA A 197 7.19 12.94 -2.32
N ALA A 198 6.14 12.13 -2.16
CA ALA A 198 4.80 12.64 -1.88
C ALA A 198 4.75 13.47 -0.59
N LEU A 199 5.43 13.02 0.47
CA LEU A 199 5.49 13.74 1.74
C LEU A 199 6.27 15.06 1.62
N ILE A 200 7.39 15.05 0.88
CA ILE A 200 8.19 16.26 0.61
C ILE A 200 7.35 17.26 -0.18
N SER A 201 6.66 16.82 -1.25
CA SER A 201 5.77 17.68 -2.04
C SER A 201 4.74 18.39 -1.17
N ARG A 202 4.10 17.68 -0.25
CA ARG A 202 3.11 18.24 0.67
C ARG A 202 3.72 19.19 1.70
N LYS A 203 4.87 18.80 2.28
CA LYS A 203 5.53 19.58 3.34
C LYS A 203 6.13 20.89 2.81
N GLU A 204 6.80 20.81 1.68
CA GLU A 204 7.47 21.96 1.05
C GLU A 204 6.52 22.77 0.15
N GLN A 205 5.27 22.30 -0.06
CA GLN A 205 4.27 22.92 -0.94
C GLN A 205 4.78 23.14 -2.37
N VAL A 206 5.43 22.13 -2.92
CA VAL A 206 6.02 22.13 -4.27
C VAL A 206 5.47 20.99 -5.11
N THR A 207 5.44 21.21 -6.41
CA THR A 207 5.23 20.14 -7.40
C THR A 207 6.56 19.49 -7.70
N LEU A 208 6.72 18.22 -7.37
CA LEU A 208 7.97 17.53 -7.68
C LEU A 208 7.76 16.18 -8.34
N VAL A 209 8.75 15.78 -9.14
CA VAL A 209 8.81 14.46 -9.74
C VAL A 209 9.80 13.59 -8.98
N ASN A 210 9.37 12.37 -8.64
CA ASN A 210 10.30 11.33 -8.22
C ASN A 210 10.74 10.55 -9.46
N LEU A 211 12.05 10.46 -9.68
CA LEU A 211 12.66 9.62 -10.69
C LEU A 211 13.19 8.35 -10.03
N ASP A 212 12.51 7.23 -10.23
CA ASP A 212 12.99 5.92 -9.77
C ASP A 212 13.81 5.27 -10.86
N ILE A 213 15.14 5.42 -10.76
CA ILE A 213 16.08 5.00 -11.80
C ILE A 213 16.70 3.67 -11.42
N GLY A 214 16.21 2.60 -12.06
CA GLY A 214 16.71 1.25 -11.89
C GLY A 214 17.82 0.87 -12.89
N GLY A 215 17.91 -0.44 -13.16
CA GLY A 215 18.86 -0.95 -14.13
C GLY A 215 18.46 -0.71 -15.59
N GLY A 216 17.22 -0.94 -15.96
CA GLY A 216 16.73 -0.86 -17.34
C GLY A 216 15.80 0.31 -17.64
N THR A 217 15.11 0.81 -16.61
CA THR A 217 14.03 1.80 -16.74
C THR A 217 14.15 2.90 -15.70
N THR A 218 13.52 4.03 -16.00
CA THR A 218 13.17 5.07 -15.05
C THR A 218 11.65 5.16 -14.99
N ASN A 219 11.08 4.97 -13.83
CA ASN A 219 9.67 5.17 -13.54
C ASN A 219 9.51 6.45 -12.74
N ALA A 220 8.74 7.40 -13.24
CA ALA A 220 8.63 8.72 -12.65
C ALA A 220 7.18 9.05 -12.28
N ALA A 221 6.96 9.58 -11.08
CA ALA A 221 5.67 10.05 -10.61
C ALA A 221 5.75 11.50 -10.16
N VAL A 222 4.80 12.32 -10.61
CA VAL A 222 4.68 13.74 -10.25
C VAL A 222 3.70 13.89 -9.11
N PHE A 223 4.12 14.60 -8.06
CA PHE A 223 3.32 14.87 -6.87
C PHE A 223 3.10 16.37 -6.67
N GLN A 224 1.88 16.72 -6.34
CA GLN A 224 1.48 18.06 -5.89
C GLN A 224 0.61 17.91 -4.64
N ASP A 225 0.95 18.61 -3.58
CA ASP A 225 0.28 18.51 -2.26
C ASP A 225 0.22 17.08 -1.70
N GLY A 226 1.22 16.26 -2.05
CA GLY A 226 1.29 14.86 -1.65
C GLY A 226 0.42 13.91 -2.48
N ILE A 227 -0.29 14.41 -3.49
CA ILE A 227 -1.17 13.63 -4.37
C ILE A 227 -0.48 13.44 -5.72
N ARG A 228 -0.49 12.21 -6.23
CA ARG A 228 0.02 11.93 -7.57
C ARG A 228 -0.85 12.62 -8.63
N LYS A 229 -0.24 13.39 -9.51
CA LYS A 229 -0.89 14.13 -10.59
C LYS A 229 -0.57 13.58 -11.98
N ASP A 230 0.65 13.08 -12.17
CA ASP A 230 1.11 12.59 -13.47
C ASP A 230 2.21 11.55 -13.29
N GLN A 231 2.60 10.90 -14.39
CA GLN A 231 3.63 9.86 -14.39
C GLN A 231 4.27 9.70 -15.76
N TYR A 232 5.50 9.15 -15.76
CA TYR A 232 6.27 8.86 -16.97
C TYR A 232 7.04 7.55 -16.79
N ALA A 233 7.32 6.87 -17.91
CA ALA A 233 8.22 5.73 -17.91
C ALA A 233 9.14 5.79 -19.13
N LEU A 234 10.43 5.53 -18.89
CA LEU A 234 11.50 5.68 -19.88
C LEU A 234 12.45 4.50 -19.83
N HIS A 235 12.97 4.09 -20.99
CA HIS A 235 14.10 3.18 -21.08
C HIS A 235 15.43 3.91 -20.77
N VAL A 236 15.57 4.39 -19.54
CA VAL A 236 16.79 5.01 -19.00
C VAL A 236 17.14 4.31 -17.70
N GLY A 237 18.36 3.78 -17.60
CA GLY A 237 18.79 3.04 -16.42
C GLY A 237 20.27 2.67 -16.47
N GLY A 238 20.82 2.24 -15.34
CA GLY A 238 22.25 1.97 -15.17
C GLY A 238 22.79 0.76 -15.94
N ARG A 239 21.93 -0.21 -16.31
CA ARG A 239 22.33 -1.49 -16.93
C ARG A 239 21.99 -1.60 -18.41
N LEU A 240 21.68 -0.49 -19.06
CA LEU A 240 21.46 -0.44 -20.52
C LEU A 240 22.72 -0.75 -21.32
N ILE A 241 23.89 -0.56 -20.70
CA ILE A 241 25.19 -1.07 -21.17
C ILE A 241 25.82 -1.82 -20.02
N ARG A 242 26.34 -3.03 -20.30
CA ARG A 242 27.10 -3.81 -19.33
C ARG A 242 28.54 -3.93 -19.78
N LEU A 243 29.42 -3.90 -18.80
CA LEU A 243 30.87 -3.95 -18.96
C LEU A 243 31.42 -5.16 -18.21
N ASN A 244 32.54 -5.68 -18.64
CA ASN A 244 33.34 -6.66 -17.90
C ASN A 244 34.57 -6.02 -17.29
N ASP A 245 35.29 -6.77 -16.46
CA ASP A 245 36.53 -6.40 -15.79
C ASP A 245 37.72 -6.04 -16.74
N LYS A 246 37.53 -6.21 -18.06
CA LYS A 246 38.47 -5.84 -19.11
C LYS A 246 38.07 -4.60 -19.89
N ASN A 247 37.11 -3.84 -19.37
CA ASN A 247 36.57 -2.64 -20.02
C ASN A 247 35.92 -2.93 -21.39
N GLN A 248 35.38 -4.16 -21.58
CA GLN A 248 34.68 -4.53 -22.80
C GLN A 248 33.18 -4.46 -22.60
N VAL A 249 32.48 -3.97 -23.61
CA VAL A 249 31.01 -3.96 -23.65
C VAL A 249 30.50 -5.38 -23.85
N THR A 250 29.77 -5.91 -22.87
CA THR A 250 29.17 -7.25 -22.93
C THR A 250 27.72 -7.24 -23.36
N TYR A 251 27.05 -6.10 -23.19
CA TYR A 251 25.65 -5.93 -23.56
C TYR A 251 25.33 -4.47 -23.88
N ILE A 252 24.49 -4.25 -24.87
CA ILE A 252 23.88 -2.94 -25.21
C ILE A 252 22.38 -3.18 -25.41
N SER A 253 21.54 -2.43 -24.68
CA SER A 253 20.11 -2.47 -24.87
C SER A 253 19.73 -1.94 -26.25
N LYS A 254 18.95 -2.71 -26.99
CA LYS A 254 18.45 -2.30 -28.31
C LYS A 254 17.62 -1.01 -28.24
N LYS A 255 17.05 -0.69 -27.08
CA LYS A 255 16.20 0.48 -26.85
C LYS A 255 16.95 1.80 -26.98
N ILE A 256 18.24 1.83 -26.64
CA ILE A 256 19.05 3.06 -26.73
C ILE A 256 19.71 3.29 -28.08
N LEU A 257 19.69 2.30 -28.99
CA LEU A 257 20.37 2.40 -30.28
C LEU A 257 19.89 3.61 -31.14
N PRO A 258 18.59 3.97 -31.19
CA PRO A 258 18.14 5.16 -31.91
C PRO A 258 18.77 6.45 -31.36
N LEU A 259 18.84 6.60 -30.03
CA LEU A 259 19.47 7.73 -29.37
C LEU A 259 20.97 7.79 -29.66
N LEU A 260 21.68 6.66 -29.54
CA LEU A 260 23.11 6.59 -29.83
C LEU A 260 23.44 6.96 -31.26
N LYS A 261 22.61 6.50 -32.21
CA LYS A 261 22.74 6.86 -33.63
C LYS A 261 22.54 8.37 -33.86
N GLU A 262 21.53 8.96 -33.25
CA GLU A 262 21.24 10.40 -33.35
C GLU A 262 22.38 11.26 -32.77
N LYS A 263 22.98 10.79 -31.67
CA LYS A 263 24.11 11.47 -31.00
C LYS A 263 25.48 11.13 -31.61
N GLU A 264 25.51 10.36 -32.69
CA GLU A 264 26.74 9.89 -33.34
C GLU A 264 27.71 9.14 -32.39
N ILE A 265 27.15 8.39 -31.44
CA ILE A 265 27.92 7.58 -30.49
C ILE A 265 27.95 6.14 -31.01
N PHE A 266 29.15 5.70 -31.43
CA PHE A 266 29.36 4.36 -32.00
C PHE A 266 30.05 3.45 -30.99
N ILE A 267 29.30 2.46 -30.51
CA ILE A 267 29.79 1.41 -29.60
C ILE A 267 29.22 0.06 -30.03
N ASN A 268 29.97 -1.01 -29.84
CA ASN A 268 29.57 -2.36 -30.20
C ASN A 268 29.88 -3.36 -29.08
N VAL A 269 29.10 -4.43 -28.99
CA VAL A 269 29.39 -5.55 -28.09
C VAL A 269 30.72 -6.18 -28.46
N GLY A 270 31.55 -6.51 -27.44
CA GLY A 270 32.92 -7.03 -27.60
C GLY A 270 33.98 -5.94 -27.71
N GLN A 271 33.63 -4.71 -27.97
CA GLN A 271 34.54 -3.59 -28.08
C GLN A 271 35.04 -3.12 -26.70
N LYS A 272 36.32 -2.73 -26.59
CA LYS A 272 36.79 -1.91 -25.47
C LYS A 272 36.19 -0.51 -25.56
N ILE A 273 35.70 0.00 -24.43
CA ILE A 273 35.12 1.34 -24.33
C ILE A 273 36.00 2.25 -23.48
N SER A 274 36.08 3.53 -23.82
CA SER A 274 36.75 4.53 -23.00
C SER A 274 35.80 5.19 -22.00
N PHE A 275 36.31 5.72 -20.90
CA PHE A 275 35.54 6.48 -19.93
C PHE A 275 34.77 7.64 -20.58
N ARG A 276 35.38 8.37 -21.50
CA ARG A 276 34.77 9.44 -22.26
C ARG A 276 33.55 8.99 -23.07
N GLN A 277 33.62 7.82 -23.71
CA GLN A 277 32.46 7.26 -24.45
C GLN A 277 31.33 6.89 -23.50
N VAL A 278 31.63 6.33 -22.33
CA VAL A 278 30.62 6.05 -21.31
C VAL A 278 29.98 7.35 -20.82
N GLN A 279 30.76 8.40 -20.57
CA GLN A 279 30.22 9.72 -20.20
C GLN A 279 29.29 10.29 -21.27
N GLN A 280 29.66 10.19 -22.56
CA GLN A 280 28.81 10.64 -23.65
C GLN A 280 27.45 9.93 -23.68
N VAL A 281 27.45 8.60 -23.50
CA VAL A 281 26.22 7.82 -23.41
C VAL A 281 25.39 8.23 -22.19
N CYS A 282 26.01 8.29 -21.01
CA CYS A 282 25.34 8.64 -19.76
C CYS A 282 24.76 10.06 -19.83
N ARG A 283 25.49 11.02 -20.39
CA ARG A 283 24.99 12.39 -20.60
C ARG A 283 23.79 12.41 -21.54
N ALA A 284 23.84 11.68 -22.66
CA ALA A 284 22.71 11.60 -23.58
C ALA A 284 21.45 10.98 -22.94
N LEU A 285 21.62 9.96 -22.09
CA LEU A 285 20.52 9.35 -21.33
C LEU A 285 19.96 10.33 -20.27
N ALA A 286 20.83 10.99 -19.51
CA ALA A 286 20.45 11.94 -18.49
C ALA A 286 19.74 13.20 -19.07
N GLU A 287 20.16 13.66 -20.25
CA GLU A 287 19.50 14.74 -20.99
C GLU A 287 18.02 14.46 -21.24
N VAL A 288 17.64 13.20 -21.54
CA VAL A 288 16.25 12.80 -21.74
C VAL A 288 15.44 13.02 -20.46
N LEU A 289 15.98 12.64 -19.29
CA LEU A 289 15.33 12.86 -18.00
C LEU A 289 15.11 14.35 -17.72
N ILE A 290 16.12 15.17 -17.97
CA ILE A 290 16.02 16.63 -17.78
C ILE A 290 14.97 17.25 -18.69
N LEU A 291 14.90 16.84 -19.96
CA LEU A 291 13.91 17.37 -20.91
C LEU A 291 12.49 16.97 -20.50
N VAL A 292 12.29 15.76 -19.99
CA VAL A 292 11.00 15.31 -19.46
C VAL A 292 10.59 16.12 -18.22
N ILE A 293 11.52 16.36 -17.27
CA ILE A 293 11.24 17.20 -16.10
C ILE A 293 10.83 18.62 -16.53
N LEU A 294 11.51 19.18 -17.53
CA LEU A 294 11.23 20.52 -18.04
C LEU A 294 10.04 20.61 -18.99
N GLY A 295 9.36 19.50 -19.27
CA GLY A 295 8.23 19.45 -20.23
C GLY A 295 8.64 19.83 -21.66
N LYS A 296 9.90 19.63 -22.03
CA LYS A 296 10.43 19.99 -23.37
C LYS A 296 10.22 18.86 -24.38
N GLU A 297 10.10 19.24 -25.62
CA GLU A 297 10.00 18.25 -26.71
C GLU A 297 11.26 17.41 -26.84
N LEU A 298 11.04 16.12 -27.04
CA LEU A 298 12.08 15.12 -27.28
C LEU A 298 12.33 14.97 -28.78
N SER A 299 13.59 14.78 -29.17
CA SER A 299 13.99 14.39 -30.51
C SER A 299 13.48 12.96 -30.88
N PRO A 300 13.50 12.55 -32.13
CA PRO A 300 13.09 11.20 -32.52
C PRO A 300 13.88 10.08 -31.81
N GLY A 301 15.19 10.22 -31.61
CA GLY A 301 16.02 9.25 -30.90
C GLY A 301 15.69 9.21 -29.40
N GLN A 302 15.37 10.36 -28.81
CA GLN A 302 14.94 10.46 -27.42
C GLN A 302 13.53 9.91 -27.20
N LYS A 303 12.58 10.19 -28.12
CA LYS A 303 11.22 9.62 -28.09
C LYS A 303 11.21 8.09 -28.14
N ALA A 304 12.18 7.46 -28.80
CA ALA A 304 12.33 6.01 -28.82
C ALA A 304 12.58 5.38 -27.44
N LEU A 305 12.98 6.18 -26.45
CA LEU A 305 13.13 5.73 -25.05
C LEU A 305 11.83 5.82 -24.25
N GLN A 306 10.79 6.47 -24.74
CA GLN A 306 9.53 6.58 -24.01
C GLN A 306 8.80 5.24 -23.98
N ILE A 307 8.40 4.79 -22.79
CA ILE A 307 7.49 3.67 -22.56
C ILE A 307 6.08 4.23 -22.37
N TYR A 308 5.96 5.24 -21.54
CA TYR A 308 4.74 5.95 -21.25
C TYR A 308 5.04 7.44 -21.05
N HIS A 309 4.18 8.30 -21.58
CA HIS A 309 4.26 9.75 -21.35
C HIS A 309 2.97 10.23 -20.69
N GLY A 310 3.10 11.05 -19.65
CA GLY A 310 1.98 11.67 -18.98
C GLY A 310 1.36 12.81 -19.78
N ASN A 311 0.46 13.53 -19.13
CA ASN A 311 -0.27 14.64 -19.74
C ASN A 311 0.58 15.91 -19.93
N GLN A 312 1.80 15.98 -19.41
CA GLN A 312 2.80 17.06 -19.53
C GLN A 312 2.29 18.49 -19.25
N LYS A 313 1.21 18.62 -18.47
CA LYS A 313 0.59 19.93 -18.17
C LYS A 313 1.01 20.55 -16.86
N THR A 314 1.78 19.81 -16.04
CA THR A 314 2.14 20.25 -14.68
C THR A 314 3.56 20.78 -14.68
N GLU A 315 3.74 22.04 -14.31
CA GLU A 315 5.07 22.61 -14.06
C GLU A 315 5.70 21.93 -12.85
N ILE A 316 6.96 21.55 -12.97
CA ILE A 316 7.72 20.80 -11.95
C ILE A 316 8.74 21.74 -11.33
N ASP A 317 8.65 21.97 -10.02
CA ASP A 317 9.55 22.84 -9.25
C ASP A 317 10.88 22.18 -8.89
N GLY A 318 10.93 20.85 -8.89
CA GLY A 318 12.12 20.08 -8.55
C GLY A 318 11.91 18.57 -8.67
N CYS A 319 12.92 17.83 -8.28
CA CYS A 319 12.87 16.38 -8.33
C CYS A 319 13.39 15.73 -7.04
N THR A 320 13.06 14.45 -6.88
CA THR A 320 13.75 13.47 -6.03
C THR A 320 14.24 12.34 -6.92
N VAL A 321 15.31 11.67 -6.53
CA VAL A 321 15.85 10.53 -7.30
C VAL A 321 15.99 9.33 -6.38
N SER A 322 15.26 8.25 -6.72
CA SER A 322 15.29 6.95 -6.05
C SER A 322 15.82 5.85 -6.99
N GLY A 323 15.78 4.60 -6.54
CA GLY A 323 16.28 3.47 -7.26
C GLY A 323 17.80 3.28 -7.12
N GLY A 324 18.33 2.27 -7.82
CA GLY A 324 19.76 1.93 -7.74
C GLY A 324 20.68 3.05 -8.20
N VAL A 325 20.32 3.79 -9.24
CA VAL A 325 21.09 4.97 -9.70
C VAL A 325 20.91 6.14 -8.74
N GLY A 326 19.72 6.32 -8.14
CA GLY A 326 19.47 7.34 -7.11
C GLY A 326 20.36 7.19 -5.89
N GLU A 327 20.65 5.95 -5.47
CA GLU A 327 21.60 5.64 -4.40
C GLU A 327 23.01 6.15 -4.69
N LEU A 328 23.39 6.19 -5.97
CA LEU A 328 24.72 6.58 -6.40
C LEU A 328 24.91 8.11 -6.50
N LEU A 329 23.83 8.90 -6.52
CA LEU A 329 23.95 10.36 -6.61
C LEU A 329 24.72 10.99 -5.44
N ASP A 330 24.66 10.37 -4.25
CA ASP A 330 25.34 10.89 -3.06
C ASP A 330 26.76 10.36 -2.93
N LYS A 331 27.17 9.43 -3.79
CA LYS A 331 28.54 8.89 -3.81
C LYS A 331 29.47 9.80 -4.58
N LYS A 332 30.77 9.56 -4.42
CA LYS A 332 31.80 10.23 -5.22
C LYS A 332 31.56 9.95 -6.70
N ASN A 333 31.63 10.98 -7.53
CA ASN A 333 31.56 10.82 -8.98
C ASN A 333 32.75 9.98 -9.47
N PRO A 334 32.55 9.02 -10.38
CA PRO A 334 33.66 8.25 -10.94
C PRO A 334 34.55 9.15 -11.79
N GLU A 335 35.87 8.95 -11.66
CA GLU A 335 36.91 9.65 -12.41
C GLU A 335 37.57 8.76 -13.46
N SER A 336 37.27 7.45 -13.38
CA SER A 336 37.81 6.45 -14.30
C SER A 336 36.78 5.41 -14.69
N LEU A 337 37.12 4.58 -15.65
CA LEU A 337 36.26 3.48 -16.10
C LEU A 337 36.16 2.39 -15.02
N GLU A 338 37.23 2.12 -14.30
CA GLU A 338 37.29 1.15 -13.20
C GLU A 338 36.33 1.56 -12.06
N GLU A 339 36.26 2.85 -11.74
CA GLU A 339 35.29 3.37 -10.75
C GLU A 339 33.85 3.32 -11.27
N THR A 340 33.65 3.32 -12.58
CA THR A 340 32.31 3.25 -13.21
C THR A 340 31.80 1.81 -13.23
N GLU A 341 32.66 0.83 -13.54
CA GLU A 341 32.25 -0.56 -13.78
C GLU A 341 32.16 -1.42 -12.51
N ILE A 342 32.27 -0.85 -11.32
CA ILE A 342 32.23 -1.58 -10.03
C ILE A 342 30.97 -2.46 -9.86
N TYR A 343 29.91 -2.17 -10.59
CA TYR A 343 28.68 -2.97 -10.65
C TYR A 343 28.51 -3.71 -11.99
N GLY A 344 29.54 -3.69 -12.86
CA GLY A 344 29.49 -4.27 -14.20
C GLY A 344 28.55 -3.51 -15.16
N ASP A 345 28.31 -2.22 -14.90
CA ASP A 345 27.37 -1.39 -15.67
C ASP A 345 27.78 0.10 -15.65
N ILE A 346 26.96 0.97 -16.27
CA ILE A 346 27.23 2.40 -16.38
C ILE A 346 26.51 3.25 -15.32
N GLY A 347 25.88 2.63 -14.30
CA GLY A 347 25.08 3.31 -13.27
C GLY A 347 25.81 4.46 -12.56
N PRO A 348 27.06 4.26 -12.06
CA PRO A 348 27.80 5.33 -11.40
C PRO A 348 28.04 6.56 -12.28
N CYS A 349 28.36 6.34 -13.55
CA CYS A 349 28.56 7.43 -14.51
C CYS A 349 27.22 8.12 -14.86
N LEU A 350 26.12 7.37 -14.99
CA LEU A 350 24.79 7.93 -15.23
C LEU A 350 24.37 8.83 -14.07
N ALA A 351 24.59 8.40 -12.83
CA ALA A 351 24.31 9.21 -11.64
C ALA A 351 25.11 10.52 -11.65
N ALA A 352 26.41 10.45 -11.97
CA ALA A 352 27.28 11.63 -12.04
C ALA A 352 26.84 12.64 -13.11
N GLU A 353 26.50 12.15 -14.33
CA GLU A 353 26.04 13.03 -15.41
C GLU A 353 24.64 13.61 -15.13
N LEU A 354 23.73 12.83 -14.52
CA LEU A 354 22.44 13.36 -14.09
C LEU A 354 22.60 14.47 -13.05
N LYS A 355 23.46 14.28 -12.06
CA LYS A 355 23.75 15.29 -11.03
C LYS A 355 24.23 16.61 -11.66
N LYS A 356 25.20 16.53 -12.59
CA LYS A 356 25.71 17.71 -13.31
C LYS A 356 24.61 18.43 -14.09
N LEU A 357 23.76 17.66 -14.81
CA LEU A 357 22.70 18.25 -15.62
C LEU A 357 21.57 18.86 -14.77
N LEU A 358 21.25 18.30 -13.61
CA LEU A 358 20.33 18.92 -12.66
C LEU A 358 20.85 20.27 -12.17
N GLU A 359 22.16 20.37 -11.87
CA GLU A 359 22.82 21.60 -11.47
C GLU A 359 22.86 22.63 -12.63
N GLU A 360 23.25 22.21 -13.85
CA GLU A 360 23.28 23.02 -15.08
C GLU A 360 21.87 23.60 -15.39
N ALA A 361 20.84 22.77 -15.25
CA ALA A 361 19.45 23.15 -15.49
C ALA A 361 18.79 23.92 -14.31
N LYS A 362 19.50 24.07 -13.19
CA LYS A 362 19.01 24.70 -11.94
C LYS A 362 17.76 24.01 -11.39
N ILE A 363 17.61 22.72 -11.60
CA ILE A 363 16.52 21.91 -11.05
C ILE A 363 16.90 21.54 -9.62
N LYS A 364 16.04 21.91 -8.66
CA LYS A 364 16.26 21.55 -7.25
C LYS A 364 16.08 20.06 -7.04
N ASN A 365 17.14 19.39 -6.59
CA ASN A 365 17.07 18.00 -6.17
C ASN A 365 16.85 17.93 -4.66
N PHE A 366 15.67 17.45 -4.25
CA PHE A 366 15.33 17.24 -2.85
C PHE A 366 15.88 15.90 -2.38
N CYS A 367 16.50 15.87 -1.21
CA CYS A 367 16.99 14.62 -0.63
C CYS A 367 15.81 13.75 -0.22
N CYS A 368 15.67 12.57 -0.85
CA CYS A 368 14.72 11.58 -0.41
C CYS A 368 15.35 10.68 0.67
N PRO A 369 14.62 10.37 1.74
CA PRO A 369 15.12 9.55 2.83
C PRO A 369 15.38 8.10 2.41
N GLU A 370 14.65 7.61 1.42
CA GLU A 370 14.75 6.25 0.92
C GLU A 370 15.00 6.25 -0.60
N LYS A 371 15.99 5.49 -1.05
CA LYS A 371 16.42 5.46 -2.45
C LYS A 371 16.26 4.09 -3.07
N ILE A 372 17.24 3.21 -2.90
CA ILE A 372 17.27 1.90 -3.57
C ILE A 372 16.11 0.97 -3.14
N GLN A 373 15.57 1.18 -1.94
CA GLN A 373 14.44 0.40 -1.41
C GLN A 373 13.09 1.12 -1.51
N ALA A 374 13.00 2.24 -2.25
CA ALA A 374 11.79 3.05 -2.34
C ALA A 374 10.58 2.23 -2.80
N THR A 375 10.69 1.48 -3.88
CA THR A 375 9.60 0.66 -4.42
C THR A 375 9.12 -0.39 -3.42
N VAL A 376 10.03 -1.12 -2.77
CA VAL A 376 9.68 -2.17 -1.81
C VAL A 376 9.04 -1.60 -0.54
N ILE A 377 9.50 -0.43 -0.08
CA ILE A 377 8.90 0.28 1.05
C ILE A 377 7.49 0.76 0.70
N GLY A 378 7.32 1.35 -0.48
CA GLY A 378 6.03 1.75 -1.01
C GLY A 378 5.06 0.59 -1.10
N ALA A 379 5.50 -0.56 -1.62
CA ALA A 379 4.69 -1.77 -1.71
C ALA A 379 4.18 -2.25 -0.35
N GLY A 380 5.06 -2.30 0.65
CA GLY A 380 4.68 -2.74 1.99
C GLY A 380 3.73 -1.78 2.73
N MET A 381 3.59 -0.54 2.30
CA MET A 381 2.88 0.49 3.05
C MET A 381 1.69 1.14 2.32
N HIS A 382 1.71 1.20 0.99
CA HIS A 382 0.74 2.00 0.23
C HIS A 382 -0.62 1.31 0.05
N SER A 383 -0.64 -0.01 -0.01
CA SER A 383 -1.88 -0.78 -0.19
C SER A 383 -2.71 -0.94 1.10
N MET A 384 -2.20 -0.46 2.23
CA MET A 384 -2.87 -0.64 3.52
C MET A 384 -3.67 0.58 3.93
N GLN A 385 -4.92 0.31 4.34
CA GLN A 385 -5.85 1.30 4.86
C GLN A 385 -6.46 0.79 6.16
N LEU A 386 -7.00 1.69 6.95
CA LEU A 386 -7.82 1.35 8.12
C LEU A 386 -9.26 1.73 7.82
N SER A 387 -10.19 0.83 8.13
CA SER A 387 -11.61 1.14 8.08
C SER A 387 -11.97 2.23 9.10
N GLY A 388 -13.14 2.83 8.96
CA GLY A 388 -13.73 3.62 10.03
C GLY A 388 -13.89 2.81 11.32
N SER A 389 -14.17 3.48 12.43
CA SER A 389 -14.41 2.85 13.74
C SER A 389 -15.88 2.53 13.99
N THR A 390 -16.78 3.03 13.16
CA THR A 390 -18.23 2.80 13.22
C THR A 390 -18.66 1.68 12.27
N ILE A 391 -18.09 0.49 12.44
CA ILE A 391 -18.30 -0.67 11.58
C ILE A 391 -19.14 -1.76 12.26
N CYS A 392 -19.62 -2.73 11.47
CA CYS A 392 -20.37 -3.88 11.97
C CYS A 392 -19.91 -5.15 11.26
N TYR A 393 -19.37 -6.10 12.01
CA TYR A 393 -18.84 -7.34 11.44
C TYR A 393 -18.96 -8.52 12.40
N ASP A 394 -18.88 -9.73 11.85
CA ASP A 394 -18.75 -10.97 12.60
C ASP A 394 -17.27 -11.39 12.64
N LYS A 395 -16.73 -11.53 13.85
CA LYS A 395 -15.29 -11.78 14.07
C LYS A 395 -14.78 -13.04 13.37
N GLU A 396 -15.65 -14.04 13.23
CA GLU A 396 -15.32 -15.30 12.60
C GLU A 396 -15.13 -15.20 11.07
N LEU A 397 -15.51 -14.09 10.45
CA LEU A 397 -15.20 -13.82 9.05
C LEU A 397 -13.75 -13.35 8.84
N LEU A 398 -13.08 -12.87 9.89
CA LEU A 398 -11.72 -12.35 9.77
C LEU A 398 -10.67 -13.41 10.15
N PRO A 399 -9.55 -13.48 9.43
CA PRO A 399 -9.23 -12.71 8.23
C PRO A 399 -10.01 -13.22 7.00
N LEU A 400 -10.47 -12.31 6.15
CA LEU A 400 -11.15 -12.64 4.90
C LEU A 400 -10.35 -12.05 3.73
N LYS A 401 -9.92 -12.88 2.78
CA LYS A 401 -8.92 -12.53 1.78
C LYS A 401 -9.41 -12.67 0.36
N ASN A 402 -8.72 -11.94 -0.54
CA ASN A 402 -8.92 -11.99 -1.98
C ASN A 402 -10.39 -11.82 -2.38
N ARG A 403 -11.07 -10.81 -1.80
CA ARG A 403 -12.46 -10.54 -2.20
C ARG A 403 -12.47 -9.53 -3.35
N PRO A 404 -13.05 -9.90 -4.50
CA PRO A 404 -13.23 -8.93 -5.59
C PRO A 404 -14.09 -7.77 -5.12
N VAL A 405 -13.69 -6.57 -5.46
CA VAL A 405 -14.48 -5.35 -5.19
C VAL A 405 -15.32 -5.04 -6.41
N VAL A 406 -16.60 -4.84 -6.17
CA VAL A 406 -17.58 -4.43 -7.18
C VAL A 406 -18.09 -3.04 -6.80
N VAL A 407 -17.67 -2.04 -7.55
CA VAL A 407 -18.15 -0.67 -7.37
C VAL A 407 -19.52 -0.53 -8.00
N MET A 408 -20.50 -0.10 -7.20
CA MET A 408 -21.87 0.13 -7.66
C MET A 408 -22.00 1.54 -8.21
N GLU A 409 -22.56 1.66 -9.41
CA GLU A 409 -22.82 2.94 -10.08
C GLU A 409 -24.20 3.50 -9.70
N THR A 410 -25.15 2.59 -9.45
CA THR A 410 -26.51 2.97 -9.02
C THR A 410 -26.49 3.41 -7.55
N ASP A 411 -27.09 4.56 -7.27
CA ASP A 411 -27.24 5.06 -5.90
C ASP A 411 -28.18 4.14 -5.10
N LEU A 412 -27.67 3.62 -3.99
CA LEU A 412 -28.44 2.76 -3.06
C LEU A 412 -29.63 3.49 -2.43
N PHE A 413 -29.64 4.81 -2.44
CA PHE A 413 -30.69 5.66 -1.88
C PHE A 413 -31.63 6.22 -2.98
N SER A 414 -31.50 5.74 -4.21
CA SER A 414 -32.43 6.07 -5.30
C SER A 414 -33.80 5.42 -5.08
N GLU A 415 -34.83 5.94 -5.76
CA GLU A 415 -36.19 5.35 -5.75
C GLU A 415 -36.29 4.09 -6.62
N ASP A 416 -35.26 3.78 -7.42
CA ASP A 416 -35.23 2.62 -8.33
C ASP A 416 -34.54 1.41 -7.68
N GLU A 417 -35.26 0.77 -6.78
CA GLU A 417 -34.78 -0.42 -6.04
C GLU A 417 -34.45 -1.61 -6.97
N GLU A 418 -35.22 -1.78 -8.05
CA GLU A 418 -35.05 -2.89 -8.99
C GLU A 418 -33.73 -2.75 -9.79
N SER A 419 -33.35 -1.52 -10.14
CA SER A 419 -32.09 -1.23 -10.81
C SER A 419 -30.87 -1.59 -9.99
N VAL A 420 -30.88 -1.29 -8.68
CA VAL A 420 -29.78 -1.67 -7.76
C VAL A 420 -29.60 -3.18 -7.73
N ILE A 421 -30.69 -3.93 -7.54
CA ILE A 421 -30.65 -5.39 -7.45
C ILE A 421 -30.14 -6.00 -8.77
N LYS A 422 -30.64 -5.53 -9.92
CA LYS A 422 -30.21 -6.01 -11.24
C LYS A 422 -28.72 -5.74 -11.50
N GLU A 423 -28.23 -4.56 -11.08
CA GLU A 423 -26.80 -4.25 -11.21
C GLU A 423 -25.96 -5.16 -10.33
N MET A 424 -26.35 -5.38 -9.06
CA MET A 424 -25.68 -6.31 -8.15
C MET A 424 -25.64 -7.73 -8.74
N GLU A 425 -26.75 -8.22 -9.29
CA GLU A 425 -26.82 -9.54 -9.92
C GLU A 425 -25.89 -9.64 -11.13
N ARG A 426 -25.98 -8.71 -12.05
CA ARG A 426 -25.15 -8.66 -13.26
C ARG A 426 -23.67 -8.63 -12.91
N LYS A 427 -23.25 -7.75 -12.00
CA LYS A 427 -21.83 -7.60 -11.63
C LYS A 427 -21.32 -8.78 -10.80
N ALA A 428 -22.14 -9.35 -9.90
CA ALA A 428 -21.75 -10.52 -9.10
C ALA A 428 -21.49 -11.77 -9.97
N THR A 429 -22.20 -11.95 -11.09
CA THR A 429 -22.01 -13.10 -11.97
C THR A 429 -20.67 -13.11 -12.70
N LEU A 430 -19.95 -11.98 -12.73
CA LEU A 430 -18.60 -11.89 -13.31
C LEU A 430 -17.55 -12.61 -12.48
N TYR A 431 -17.86 -12.94 -11.22
CA TYR A 431 -16.93 -13.53 -10.27
C TYR A 431 -17.47 -14.89 -9.76
N GLN A 432 -16.58 -15.84 -9.59
CA GLN A 432 -16.93 -17.15 -8.98
C GLN A 432 -16.95 -17.07 -7.45
N GLU A 433 -16.31 -16.07 -6.88
CA GLU A 433 -16.15 -15.87 -5.45
C GLU A 433 -17.17 -14.87 -4.89
N THR A 434 -17.31 -14.86 -3.56
CA THR A 434 -18.10 -13.81 -2.89
C THR A 434 -17.44 -12.46 -3.06
N VAL A 435 -18.16 -11.51 -3.63
CA VAL A 435 -17.68 -10.14 -3.88
C VAL A 435 -17.94 -9.23 -2.69
N ALA A 436 -17.14 -8.18 -2.56
CA ALA A 436 -17.39 -7.04 -1.69
C ALA A 436 -18.02 -5.92 -2.51
N PHE A 437 -19.27 -5.57 -2.23
CA PHE A 437 -19.92 -4.45 -2.90
C PHE A 437 -19.53 -3.13 -2.27
N TYR A 438 -19.09 -2.20 -3.09
CA TYR A 438 -18.78 -0.83 -2.68
C TYR A 438 -19.87 0.13 -3.15
N PHE A 439 -20.34 0.94 -2.20
CA PHE A 439 -21.31 2.02 -2.44
C PHE A 439 -20.73 3.35 -1.97
N GLU A 440 -20.96 4.41 -2.71
CA GLU A 440 -20.63 5.77 -2.25
C GLU A 440 -21.34 6.08 -0.92
N GLY A 441 -22.59 5.72 -0.84
CA GLY A 441 -23.40 5.98 0.34
C GLY A 441 -23.88 7.43 0.42
N LYS A 442 -24.51 7.79 1.55
CA LYS A 442 -25.10 9.12 1.77
C LYS A 442 -24.54 9.73 3.05
N LYS A 443 -24.23 11.03 3.02
CA LYS A 443 -23.83 11.78 4.22
C LYS A 443 -25.04 11.92 5.15
N ALA A 444 -24.88 11.47 6.41
CA ALA A 444 -25.88 11.57 7.47
C ALA A 444 -27.31 11.08 7.05
N PRO A 445 -27.46 9.83 6.57
CA PRO A 445 -28.76 9.31 6.19
C PRO A 445 -29.66 9.17 7.42
N SER A 446 -30.95 9.40 7.26
CA SER A 446 -31.94 9.13 8.30
C SER A 446 -32.11 7.63 8.54
N TYR A 447 -32.61 7.24 9.71
CA TYR A 447 -32.90 5.83 10.00
C TYR A 447 -33.88 5.21 9.00
N LYS A 448 -34.86 5.98 8.49
CA LYS A 448 -35.80 5.51 7.46
C LYS A 448 -35.06 5.16 6.16
N GLU A 449 -34.13 6.00 5.71
CA GLU A 449 -33.35 5.76 4.51
C GLU A 449 -32.42 4.56 4.69
N ILE A 450 -31.73 4.43 5.82
CA ILE A 450 -30.92 3.24 6.13
C ILE A 450 -31.77 1.98 6.08
N LYS A 451 -32.98 2.01 6.64
CA LYS A 451 -33.89 0.85 6.64
C LYS A 451 -34.34 0.46 5.23
N GLN A 452 -34.67 1.43 4.38
CA GLN A 452 -35.03 1.18 2.98
C GLN A 452 -33.87 0.58 2.22
N ALA A 453 -32.69 1.20 2.28
CA ALA A 453 -31.47 0.68 1.66
C ALA A 453 -31.11 -0.73 2.15
N ALA A 454 -31.27 -1.00 3.44
CA ALA A 454 -31.05 -2.34 4.00
C ALA A 454 -32.05 -3.37 3.49
N CYS A 455 -33.31 -3.00 3.22
CA CYS A 455 -34.30 -3.90 2.62
C CYS A 455 -33.86 -4.28 1.18
N ILE A 456 -33.45 -3.32 0.36
CA ILE A 456 -32.94 -3.56 -1.00
C ILE A 456 -31.78 -4.54 -0.97
N LEU A 457 -30.78 -4.29 -0.11
CA LEU A 457 -29.64 -5.20 0.04
C LEU A 457 -30.07 -6.58 0.53
N TRP A 458 -31.02 -6.65 1.47
CA TRP A 458 -31.53 -7.91 1.98
C TRP A 458 -32.26 -8.71 0.90
N ASP A 459 -33.02 -8.09 0.02
CA ASP A 459 -33.70 -8.75 -1.10
C ASP A 459 -32.72 -9.42 -2.06
N PHE A 460 -31.54 -8.83 -2.26
CA PHE A 460 -30.46 -9.49 -2.98
C PHE A 460 -29.87 -10.69 -2.22
N TYR A 461 -29.63 -10.55 -0.89
CA TYR A 461 -28.90 -11.58 -0.12
C TYR A 461 -29.78 -12.71 0.41
N GLN A 462 -31.09 -12.50 0.62
CA GLN A 462 -31.95 -13.49 1.29
C GLN A 462 -32.00 -14.85 0.60
N GLN A 463 -31.90 -14.89 -0.73
CA GLN A 463 -31.92 -16.10 -1.53
C GLN A 463 -30.53 -16.74 -1.72
N ARG A 464 -29.47 -16.10 -1.24
CA ARG A 464 -28.07 -16.49 -1.43
C ARG A 464 -27.45 -16.95 -0.12
N LYS A 465 -26.66 -18.03 -0.15
CA LYS A 465 -26.02 -18.58 1.06
C LYS A 465 -24.63 -17.97 1.32
N MET A 466 -24.31 -16.81 0.77
CA MET A 466 -23.02 -16.16 0.94
C MET A 466 -23.06 -15.13 2.08
N PRO A 467 -21.91 -14.80 2.70
CA PRO A 467 -21.83 -13.70 3.66
C PRO A 467 -22.13 -12.35 2.99
N ILE A 468 -22.61 -11.40 3.78
CA ILE A 468 -22.84 -10.02 3.36
C ILE A 468 -21.53 -9.26 3.53
N ILE A 469 -20.94 -8.74 2.44
CA ILE A 469 -19.71 -7.95 2.48
C ILE A 469 -19.98 -6.63 1.79
N LEU A 470 -19.96 -5.54 2.58
CA LEU A 470 -20.28 -4.19 2.11
C LEU A 470 -19.20 -3.20 2.53
N ILE A 471 -18.86 -2.31 1.62
CA ILE A 471 -17.93 -1.20 1.82
C ILE A 471 -18.66 0.08 1.48
N PHE A 472 -18.61 1.07 2.34
CA PHE A 472 -19.20 2.39 2.11
C PHE A 472 -18.10 3.46 2.12
N GLN A 473 -18.24 4.47 1.27
CA GLN A 473 -17.37 5.64 1.35
C GLN A 473 -17.74 6.52 2.56
N GLN A 474 -19.04 6.67 2.80
CA GLN A 474 -19.54 7.49 3.90
C GLN A 474 -19.69 6.67 5.19
N ASP A 475 -19.56 7.35 6.34
CA ASP A 475 -19.73 6.75 7.68
C ASP A 475 -21.18 6.30 7.91
N MET A 476 -21.48 5.05 7.59
CA MET A 476 -22.79 4.45 7.75
C MET A 476 -22.77 2.92 7.96
N ALA A 477 -21.60 2.31 7.93
CA ALA A 477 -21.47 0.85 7.95
C ALA A 477 -22.06 0.20 9.20
N LYS A 478 -21.93 0.82 10.37
CA LYS A 478 -22.50 0.28 11.61
C LYS A 478 -24.02 0.27 11.59
N ALA A 479 -24.64 1.38 11.18
CA ALA A 479 -26.10 1.48 11.11
C ALA A 479 -26.68 0.51 10.07
N MET A 480 -26.06 0.44 8.90
CA MET A 480 -26.44 -0.51 7.84
C MET A 480 -26.29 -1.96 8.30
N GLY A 481 -25.12 -2.32 8.84
CA GLY A 481 -24.86 -3.69 9.30
C GLY A 481 -25.77 -4.13 10.43
N GLN A 482 -26.08 -3.27 11.41
CA GLN A 482 -27.03 -3.58 12.47
C GLN A 482 -28.45 -3.78 11.91
N THR A 483 -28.88 -2.97 10.95
CA THR A 483 -30.20 -3.11 10.31
C THR A 483 -30.30 -4.43 9.53
N LEU A 484 -29.27 -4.78 8.74
CA LEU A 484 -29.18 -6.05 8.03
C LEU A 484 -29.15 -7.25 8.99
N ARG A 485 -28.49 -7.12 10.13
CA ARG A 485 -28.44 -8.16 11.16
C ARG A 485 -29.83 -8.45 11.74
N ILE A 486 -30.65 -7.41 11.93
CA ILE A 486 -32.04 -7.55 12.35
C ILE A 486 -32.88 -8.19 11.24
N LEU A 487 -32.79 -7.71 9.99
CA LEU A 487 -33.53 -8.25 8.85
C LEU A 487 -33.21 -9.73 8.59
N SER A 488 -31.94 -10.10 8.70
CA SER A 488 -31.48 -11.48 8.57
C SER A 488 -31.79 -12.37 9.78
N LYS A 489 -32.41 -11.82 10.84
CA LYS A 489 -32.63 -12.51 12.13
C LYS A 489 -31.35 -13.16 12.68
N HIS A 490 -30.22 -12.49 12.53
CA HIS A 490 -28.88 -12.98 12.92
C HIS A 490 -28.44 -14.29 12.23
N GLN A 491 -29.05 -14.67 11.12
CA GLN A 491 -28.72 -15.91 10.42
C GLN A 491 -27.64 -15.76 9.35
N ARG A 492 -27.21 -14.53 9.05
CA ARG A 492 -26.21 -14.24 8.05
C ARG A 492 -24.96 -13.63 8.68
N LYS A 493 -23.82 -14.20 8.32
CA LYS A 493 -22.52 -13.57 8.60
C LYS A 493 -22.39 -12.30 7.78
N LEU A 494 -21.92 -11.23 8.39
CA LEU A 494 -21.77 -9.95 7.73
C LEU A 494 -20.46 -9.24 8.07
N LEU A 495 -19.99 -8.44 7.13
CA LEU A 495 -18.87 -7.54 7.23
C LEU A 495 -19.24 -6.24 6.53
N CYS A 496 -19.55 -5.20 7.30
CA CYS A 496 -19.87 -3.86 6.81
C CYS A 496 -18.82 -2.89 7.35
N ILE A 497 -18.04 -2.30 6.45
CA ILE A 497 -17.02 -1.31 6.78
C ILE A 497 -17.23 -0.02 5.97
N ASP A 498 -16.57 1.05 6.39
CA ASP A 498 -16.57 2.33 5.68
C ASP A 498 -15.19 2.98 5.69
N SER A 499 -15.10 4.14 5.03
CA SER A 499 -13.89 4.97 4.99
C SER A 499 -12.67 4.28 4.34
N VAL A 500 -12.91 3.38 3.40
CA VAL A 500 -11.89 2.69 2.61
C VAL A 500 -12.03 3.11 1.15
N GLU A 501 -10.92 3.48 0.52
CA GLU A 501 -10.87 3.85 -0.89
C GLU A 501 -10.55 2.61 -1.75
N VAL A 502 -11.41 2.32 -2.71
CA VAL A 502 -11.27 1.20 -3.65
C VAL A 502 -11.74 1.61 -5.04
N SER A 503 -11.29 0.86 -6.04
CA SER A 503 -11.73 1.00 -7.44
C SER A 503 -12.40 -0.29 -7.94
N ASP A 504 -13.17 -0.17 -9.01
CA ASP A 504 -13.81 -1.35 -9.62
C ASP A 504 -12.75 -2.33 -10.14
N GLY A 505 -12.94 -3.61 -9.83
CA GLY A 505 -11.98 -4.66 -10.18
C GLY A 505 -10.79 -4.81 -9.21
N ASP A 506 -10.69 -3.98 -8.17
CA ASP A 506 -9.73 -4.23 -7.09
C ASP A 506 -10.07 -5.55 -6.36
N TYR A 507 -9.07 -6.09 -5.67
CA TYR A 507 -9.28 -7.13 -4.68
C TYR A 507 -8.95 -6.57 -3.30
N ILE A 508 -9.68 -7.00 -2.29
CA ILE A 508 -9.48 -6.53 -0.92
C ILE A 508 -9.26 -7.71 0.05
N ASP A 509 -8.30 -7.54 0.93
CA ASP A 509 -8.13 -8.37 2.11
C ASP A 509 -8.62 -7.64 3.34
N PHE A 510 -9.49 -8.27 4.10
CA PHE A 510 -9.87 -7.81 5.43
C PHE A 510 -9.02 -8.59 6.43
N CYS A 511 -8.04 -7.92 7.02
CA CYS A 511 -7.10 -8.49 7.98
C CYS A 511 -7.73 -8.60 9.37
N LYS A 512 -6.91 -8.63 10.41
CA LYS A 512 -7.42 -8.64 11.78
C LYS A 512 -7.98 -7.28 12.18
N ALA A 513 -8.91 -7.31 13.11
CA ALA A 513 -9.39 -6.09 13.75
C ALA A 513 -8.33 -5.51 14.69
N VAL A 514 -8.15 -4.19 14.61
CA VAL A 514 -7.26 -3.41 15.47
C VAL A 514 -8.12 -2.37 16.19
N GLY A 515 -8.35 -2.61 17.47
CA GLY A 515 -9.33 -1.82 18.20
C GLY A 515 -10.74 -2.00 17.64
N GLU A 516 -11.37 -0.90 17.24
CA GLU A 516 -12.70 -0.88 16.60
C GLU A 516 -12.64 -0.77 15.07
N THR A 517 -11.45 -0.88 14.49
CA THR A 517 -11.21 -0.80 13.04
C THR A 517 -10.73 -2.12 12.49
N ILE A 518 -10.81 -2.28 11.19
CA ILE A 518 -10.22 -3.42 10.47
C ILE A 518 -9.11 -2.89 9.58
N LEU A 519 -7.93 -3.48 9.68
CA LEU A 519 -6.87 -3.28 8.70
C LEU A 519 -7.31 -3.95 7.40
N VAL A 520 -7.28 -3.20 6.32
CA VAL A 520 -7.57 -3.70 4.98
C VAL A 520 -6.38 -3.48 4.06
N THR A 521 -6.18 -4.41 3.14
CA THR A 521 -5.20 -4.27 2.07
C THR A 521 -5.92 -4.28 0.74
N VAL A 522 -5.83 -3.18 0.00
CA VAL A 522 -6.44 -3.04 -1.32
C VAL A 522 -5.41 -3.45 -2.37
N LYS A 523 -5.81 -4.38 -3.23
CA LYS A 523 -5.00 -4.96 -4.31
C LYS A 523 -5.55 -4.47 -5.63
N THR A 524 -4.97 -3.43 -6.18
CA THR A 524 -5.35 -2.95 -7.50
C THR A 524 -4.74 -3.86 -8.56
N LEU A 525 -5.56 -4.68 -9.19
CA LEU A 525 -5.13 -5.45 -10.35
C LEU A 525 -5.15 -4.52 -11.57
N LEU A 526 -3.99 -3.96 -11.91
CA LEU A 526 -3.81 -3.19 -13.14
C LEU A 526 -3.78 -4.12 -14.36
N TYR A 527 -4.90 -4.79 -14.64
CA TYR A 527 -5.23 -5.23 -16.00
C TYR A 527 -6.26 -4.25 -16.56
N LYS A 528 -5.83 -3.06 -16.91
CA LYS A 528 -6.54 -2.26 -17.91
C LYS A 528 -5.83 -2.47 -19.23
N ASN A 529 -6.48 -3.27 -20.11
CA ASN A 529 -6.17 -3.40 -21.54
C ASN A 529 -6.03 -2.02 -22.21
#